data_32b40b943e95441ff9eecf7e2347c630
#
_entry.id   32b40b943e95441ff9eecf7e2347c630
#
_cell.length_a   1.000
_cell.length_b   1.000
_cell.length_c   1.000
_cell.angle_alpha   90.00
_cell.angle_beta   90.00
_cell.angle_gamma   90.00
#
_symmetry.space_group_name_H-M   'P 1'
#
loop_
_entity.id
_entity.type
_entity.pdbx_description
1 polymer ?
#
loop_
_entity_poly.entity_id
_entity_poly.type
_entity_poly.pdbx_seq_one_letter_code
_entity_poly.pdbx_strand_id
1 'polypeptide(L)'
;AKLDSEPGPKESPVKAAIKGMGMLFVNISFWIILLYFATSSLPGWATKNWLPTLFSENLSIDMSEAGPLSTFTIAISSFIGVIAGGILSDKWIQRNVRGRIYTGSIGLALTIPALLLLGFGDSFAMIVGGGLCFGIGFGIFDANNMPILCQFVSPRYRATAYGIMNMTGVFAGAIITKLLGESTDAGNL
;
A
#
# COMPACT_ATOMS: atom_id res chain seq x y z
N ALA A 1 30.28 -26.06 -23.98
CA ALA A 1 29.51 -27.12 -23.32
C ALA A 1 28.03 -26.71 -23.37
N LYS A 2 27.26 -27.40 -24.23
CA LYS A 2 25.79 -27.25 -24.32
C LYS A 2 25.18 -27.82 -23.08
N LEU A 3 24.49 -26.97 -22.32
CA LEU A 3 23.48 -27.38 -21.34
C LEU A 3 22.12 -27.37 -22.05
N ASP A 4 21.90 -28.37 -22.88
CA ASP A 4 20.56 -28.77 -23.35
C ASP A 4 19.89 -29.51 -22.17
N SER A 5 19.31 -28.76 -21.23
CA SER A 5 18.34 -29.32 -20.29
C SER A 5 17.00 -29.38 -21.02
N GLU A 6 16.60 -30.60 -21.40
CA GLU A 6 15.26 -30.88 -21.90
C GLU A 6 14.22 -30.24 -21.00
N PRO A 7 13.20 -29.56 -21.54
CA PRO A 7 12.13 -29.07 -20.74
C PRO A 7 11.36 -30.26 -20.17
N GLY A 8 11.50 -30.49 -18.87
CA GLY A 8 10.69 -31.49 -18.17
C GLY A 8 9.19 -31.26 -18.40
N PRO A 9 8.32 -32.26 -18.18
CA PRO A 9 6.91 -32.22 -18.51
C PRO A 9 6.29 -30.92 -17.99
N LYS A 10 5.68 -30.13 -18.89
CA LYS A 10 5.04 -28.86 -18.57
C LYS A 10 3.90 -29.12 -17.59
N GLU A 11 4.15 -28.93 -16.30
CA GLU A 11 3.08 -28.91 -15.27
C GLU A 11 2.00 -27.93 -15.74
N SER A 12 0.72 -28.32 -15.58
CA SER A 12 -0.36 -27.39 -15.91
C SER A 12 -0.22 -26.10 -15.08
N PRO A 13 -0.50 -24.91 -15.64
CA PRO A 13 -0.36 -23.63 -14.94
C PRO A 13 -1.08 -23.61 -13.58
N VAL A 14 -2.22 -24.28 -13.48
CA VAL A 14 -3.02 -24.40 -12.27
C VAL A 14 -2.30 -25.23 -11.19
N LYS A 15 -1.74 -26.40 -11.56
CA LYS A 15 -0.97 -27.24 -10.62
C LYS A 15 0.27 -26.51 -10.10
N ALA A 16 0.98 -25.79 -10.98
CA ALA A 16 2.13 -24.97 -10.62
C ALA A 16 1.74 -23.83 -9.64
N ALA A 17 0.59 -23.18 -9.86
CA ALA A 17 0.07 -22.16 -8.98
C ALA A 17 -0.31 -22.72 -7.59
N ILE A 18 -1.04 -23.84 -7.53
CA ILE A 18 -1.43 -24.50 -6.27
C ILE A 18 -0.20 -24.92 -5.47
N LYS A 19 0.78 -25.55 -6.13
CA LYS A 19 2.04 -25.93 -5.50
C LYS A 19 2.83 -24.73 -5.00
N GLY A 20 2.83 -23.64 -5.79
CA GLY A 20 3.44 -22.36 -5.39
C GLY A 20 2.78 -21.75 -4.16
N MET A 21 1.46 -21.73 -4.10
CA MET A 21 0.71 -21.26 -2.93
C MET A 21 1.06 -22.10 -1.70
N GLY A 22 1.06 -23.44 -1.79
CA GLY A 22 1.43 -24.30 -0.67
C GLY A 22 2.81 -23.97 -0.11
N MET A 23 3.82 -23.77 -0.97
CA MET A 23 5.17 -23.40 -0.52
C MET A 23 5.25 -21.98 0.10
N LEU A 24 4.45 -21.04 -0.38
CA LEU A 24 4.40 -19.69 0.19
C LEU A 24 3.79 -19.72 1.60
N PHE A 25 2.70 -20.44 1.81
CA PHE A 25 2.03 -20.51 3.11
C PHE A 25 2.80 -21.30 4.19
N VAL A 26 3.74 -22.14 3.81
CA VAL A 26 4.68 -22.80 4.76
C VAL A 26 5.79 -21.83 5.22
N ASN A 27 6.06 -20.74 4.47
CA ASN A 27 7.12 -19.80 4.78
C ASN A 27 6.64 -18.73 5.76
N ILE A 28 7.15 -18.75 6.99
CA ILE A 28 6.81 -17.76 8.03
C ILE A 28 7.12 -16.32 7.60
N SER A 29 8.19 -16.10 6.84
CA SER A 29 8.53 -14.76 6.33
C SER A 29 7.45 -14.22 5.40
N PHE A 30 6.76 -15.08 4.65
CA PHE A 30 5.65 -14.68 3.80
C PHE A 30 4.46 -14.18 4.63
N TRP A 31 4.13 -14.85 5.73
CA TRP A 31 3.07 -14.39 6.64
C TRP A 31 3.38 -13.05 7.28
N ILE A 32 4.64 -12.84 7.68
CA ILE A 32 5.07 -11.55 8.24
C ILE A 32 4.90 -10.44 7.20
N ILE A 33 5.26 -10.69 5.94
CA ILE A 33 5.08 -9.73 4.85
C ILE A 33 3.59 -9.46 4.58
N LEU A 34 2.75 -10.49 4.57
CA LEU A 34 1.30 -10.33 4.41
C LEU A 34 0.71 -9.48 5.53
N LEU A 35 1.07 -9.76 6.78
CA LEU A 35 0.60 -9.00 7.93
C LEU A 35 1.08 -7.54 7.87
N TYR A 36 2.36 -7.32 7.57
CA TYR A 36 2.93 -5.99 7.38
C TYR A 36 2.16 -5.21 6.31
N PHE A 37 1.93 -5.83 5.14
CA PHE A 37 1.22 -5.18 4.05
C PHE A 37 -0.25 -4.92 4.37
N ALA A 38 -0.95 -5.90 4.95
CA ALA A 38 -2.35 -5.76 5.34
C ALA A 38 -2.55 -4.62 6.34
N THR A 39 -1.76 -4.60 7.42
CA THR A 39 -1.84 -3.56 8.46
C THR A 39 -1.52 -2.17 7.89
N SER A 40 -0.49 -2.08 7.06
CA SER A 40 -0.08 -0.81 6.44
C SER A 40 -1.05 -0.33 5.36
N SER A 41 -1.84 -1.23 4.78
CA SER A 41 -2.87 -0.88 3.79
C SER A 41 -4.12 -0.27 4.40
N LEU A 42 -4.42 -0.54 5.70
CA LEU A 42 -5.63 -0.03 6.37
C LEU A 42 -5.76 1.49 6.28
N PRO A 43 -4.76 2.31 6.70
CA PRO A 43 -4.87 3.76 6.59
C PRO A 43 -4.97 4.23 5.13
N GLY A 44 -4.34 3.49 4.19
CA GLY A 44 -4.43 3.79 2.76
C GLY A 44 -5.85 3.67 2.21
N TRP A 45 -6.54 2.59 2.54
CA TRP A 45 -7.93 2.37 2.13
C TRP A 45 -8.89 3.32 2.85
N ALA A 46 -8.71 3.51 4.16
CA ALA A 46 -9.51 4.45 4.94
C ALA A 46 -9.43 5.86 4.33
N THR A 47 -8.23 6.39 4.14
CA THR A 47 -8.04 7.74 3.61
C THR A 47 -8.59 7.88 2.19
N LYS A 48 -8.27 6.95 1.28
CA LYS A 48 -8.73 7.04 -0.12
C LYS A 48 -10.25 7.03 -0.24
N ASN A 49 -10.95 6.27 0.60
CA ASN A 49 -12.40 6.16 0.54
C ASN A 49 -13.12 7.31 1.24
N TRP A 50 -12.54 7.87 2.34
CA TRP A 50 -13.17 8.92 3.13
C TRP A 50 -12.70 10.33 2.81
N LEU A 51 -11.57 10.51 2.14
CA LEU A 51 -11.03 11.83 1.83
C LEU A 51 -11.99 12.74 1.04
N PRO A 52 -12.75 12.23 0.04
CA PRO A 52 -13.77 13.04 -0.63
C PRO A 52 -14.82 13.60 0.34
N THR A 53 -15.30 12.77 1.26
CA THR A 53 -16.28 13.15 2.28
C THR A 53 -15.69 14.20 3.22
N LEU A 54 -14.48 13.97 3.73
CA LEU A 54 -13.76 14.93 4.58
C LEU A 54 -13.56 16.28 3.87
N PHE A 55 -13.24 16.27 2.58
CA PHE A 55 -13.08 17.49 1.80
C PHE A 55 -14.43 18.21 1.63
N SER A 56 -15.50 17.48 1.34
CA SER A 56 -16.84 18.05 1.19
C SER A 56 -17.32 18.71 2.50
N GLU A 57 -17.20 18.02 3.61
CA GLU A 57 -17.67 18.48 4.90
C GLU A 57 -16.83 19.64 5.45
N ASN A 58 -15.51 19.45 5.52
CA ASN A 58 -14.62 20.45 6.15
C ASN A 58 -14.38 21.69 5.30
N LEU A 59 -14.45 21.58 3.96
CA LEU A 59 -14.28 22.71 3.05
C LEU A 59 -15.62 23.32 2.60
N SER A 60 -16.74 22.72 3.01
CA SER A 60 -18.08 23.15 2.61
C SER A 60 -18.25 23.27 1.09
N ILE A 61 -17.71 22.30 0.34
CA ILE A 61 -17.80 22.20 -1.12
C ILE A 61 -18.65 20.99 -1.53
N ASP A 62 -19.23 21.04 -2.71
CA ASP A 62 -20.02 19.93 -3.24
C ASP A 62 -19.14 18.69 -3.48
N MET A 63 -19.74 17.50 -3.30
CA MET A 63 -19.08 16.22 -3.54
C MET A 63 -18.54 16.11 -4.97
N SER A 64 -19.18 16.77 -5.94
CA SER A 64 -18.75 16.85 -7.34
C SER A 64 -17.39 17.55 -7.51
N GLU A 65 -17.01 18.44 -6.59
CA GLU A 65 -15.72 19.12 -6.54
C GLU A 65 -14.76 18.43 -5.59
N ALA A 66 -15.24 17.98 -4.43
CA ALA A 66 -14.45 17.29 -3.41
C ALA A 66 -13.85 15.96 -3.93
N GLY A 67 -14.60 15.19 -4.71
CA GLY A 67 -14.15 13.94 -5.31
C GLY A 67 -12.92 14.09 -6.20
N PRO A 68 -12.99 14.90 -7.26
CA PRO A 68 -11.81 15.19 -8.10
C PRO A 68 -10.66 15.80 -7.30
N LEU A 69 -10.92 16.78 -6.44
CA LEU A 69 -9.87 17.45 -5.64
C LEU A 69 -9.11 16.44 -4.76
N SER A 70 -9.81 15.59 -4.04
CA SER A 70 -9.19 14.56 -3.19
C SER A 70 -8.39 13.55 -4.02
N THR A 71 -8.96 13.11 -5.15
CA THR A 71 -8.32 12.14 -6.05
C THR A 71 -7.03 12.72 -6.64
N PHE A 72 -7.05 13.94 -7.15
CA PHE A 72 -5.86 14.62 -7.68
C PHE A 72 -4.81 14.87 -6.59
N THR A 73 -5.24 15.28 -5.39
CA THR A 73 -4.34 15.50 -4.25
C THR A 73 -3.57 14.22 -3.93
N ILE A 74 -4.25 13.09 -3.79
CA ILE A 74 -3.59 11.80 -3.51
C ILE A 74 -2.77 11.31 -4.70
N ALA A 75 -3.28 11.40 -5.92
CA ALA A 75 -2.58 10.87 -7.10
C ALA A 75 -1.24 11.59 -7.34
N ILE A 76 -1.25 12.92 -7.35
CA ILE A 76 -0.04 13.71 -7.61
C ILE A 76 0.98 13.51 -6.48
N SER A 77 0.53 13.58 -5.23
CA SER A 77 1.43 13.44 -4.07
C SER A 77 1.98 11.99 -3.95
N SER A 78 1.16 10.98 -4.22
CA SER A 78 1.64 9.59 -4.26
C SER A 78 2.65 9.35 -5.38
N PHE A 79 2.45 9.95 -6.55
CA PHE A 79 3.42 9.87 -7.64
C PHE A 79 4.79 10.44 -7.24
N ILE A 80 4.81 11.60 -6.58
CA ILE A 80 6.03 12.19 -6.02
C ILE A 80 6.64 11.25 -4.97
N GLY A 81 5.80 10.70 -4.09
CA GLY A 81 6.20 9.73 -3.06
C GLY A 81 6.84 8.47 -3.62
N VAL A 82 6.26 7.90 -4.68
CA VAL A 82 6.78 6.70 -5.37
C VAL A 82 8.18 6.97 -5.93
N ILE A 83 8.37 8.09 -6.61
CA ILE A 83 9.68 8.47 -7.16
C ILE A 83 10.71 8.67 -6.03
N ALA A 84 10.36 9.45 -5.01
CA ALA A 84 11.24 9.71 -3.88
C ALA A 84 11.59 8.42 -3.11
N GLY A 85 10.59 7.58 -2.85
CA GLY A 85 10.75 6.28 -2.20
C GLY A 85 11.61 5.31 -3.00
N GLY A 86 11.43 5.26 -4.32
CA GLY A 86 12.26 4.46 -5.22
C GLY A 86 13.73 4.88 -5.17
N ILE A 87 14.00 6.17 -5.36
CA ILE A 87 15.37 6.71 -5.35
C ILE A 87 16.05 6.49 -3.99
N LEU A 88 15.32 6.74 -2.90
CA LEU A 88 15.86 6.59 -1.54
C LEU A 88 16.18 5.13 -1.24
N SER A 89 15.26 4.23 -1.57
CA SER A 89 15.45 2.80 -1.31
C SER A 89 16.58 2.20 -2.15
N ASP A 90 16.74 2.63 -3.41
CA ASP A 90 17.82 2.16 -4.29
C ASP A 90 19.20 2.63 -3.81
N LYS A 91 19.31 3.81 -3.23
CA LYS A 91 20.55 4.27 -2.58
C LYS A 91 20.84 3.50 -1.29
N TRP A 92 19.82 3.22 -0.49
CA TRP A 92 20.02 2.55 0.80
C TRP A 92 20.31 1.06 0.66
N ILE A 93 19.69 0.36 -0.28
CA ILE A 93 19.92 -1.07 -0.49
C ILE A 93 21.38 -1.37 -0.87
N GLN A 94 22.09 -0.42 -1.49
CA GLN A 94 23.52 -0.55 -1.80
C GLN A 94 24.39 -0.60 -0.53
N ARG A 95 23.90 -0.03 0.58
CA ARG A 95 24.62 -0.01 1.87
C ARG A 95 24.06 -1.02 2.87
N ASN A 96 22.76 -1.31 2.78
CA ASN A 96 22.08 -2.19 3.72
C ASN A 96 20.90 -2.89 3.03
N VAL A 97 20.88 -4.22 3.08
CA VAL A 97 19.82 -5.06 2.51
C VAL A 97 18.42 -4.70 3.03
N ARG A 98 18.34 -4.14 4.26
CA ARG A 98 17.09 -3.67 4.87
C ARG A 98 16.66 -2.27 4.43
N GLY A 99 17.40 -1.62 3.53
CA GLY A 99 17.15 -0.25 3.09
C GLY A 99 15.71 -0.02 2.58
N ARG A 100 15.14 -0.99 1.87
CA ARG A 100 13.75 -0.92 1.38
C ARG A 100 12.72 -0.95 2.51
N ILE A 101 12.95 -1.76 3.54
CA ILE A 101 12.08 -1.83 4.73
C ILE A 101 12.13 -0.49 5.47
N TYR A 102 13.31 0.08 5.68
CA TYR A 102 13.45 1.38 6.34
C TYR A 102 12.78 2.50 5.55
N THR A 103 12.93 2.53 4.22
CA THR A 103 12.26 3.52 3.37
C THR A 103 10.74 3.39 3.48
N GLY A 104 10.20 2.17 3.38
CA GLY A 104 8.76 1.93 3.55
C GLY A 104 8.26 2.35 4.93
N SER A 105 9.02 2.06 6.00
CA SER A 105 8.67 2.47 7.37
C SER A 105 8.66 3.99 7.54
N ILE A 106 9.58 4.73 6.90
CA ILE A 106 9.56 6.20 6.89
C ILE A 106 8.32 6.70 6.16
N GLY A 107 7.97 6.10 5.02
CA GLY A 107 6.73 6.43 4.32
C GLY A 107 5.51 6.28 5.22
N LEU A 108 5.38 5.15 5.92
CA LEU A 108 4.30 4.92 6.88
C LEU A 108 4.32 5.89 8.06
N ALA A 109 5.50 6.18 8.62
CA ALA A 109 5.63 7.15 9.71
C ALA A 109 5.15 8.54 9.29
N LEU A 110 5.36 8.93 8.02
CA LEU A 110 4.88 10.20 7.48
C LEU A 110 3.35 10.25 7.34
N THR A 111 2.67 9.11 7.23
CA THR A 111 1.20 9.08 7.22
C THR A 111 0.58 9.43 8.58
N ILE A 112 1.31 9.28 9.70
CA ILE A 112 0.79 9.58 11.04
C ILE A 112 0.47 11.07 11.20
N PRO A 113 1.41 12.03 11.01
CA PRO A 113 1.08 13.44 11.09
C PRO A 113 0.08 13.85 9.99
N ALA A 114 0.09 13.21 8.84
CA ALA A 114 -0.89 13.46 7.79
C ALA A 114 -2.32 13.15 8.25
N LEU A 115 -2.54 12.01 8.90
CA LEU A 115 -3.84 11.62 9.44
C LEU A 115 -4.28 12.55 10.58
N LEU A 116 -3.36 13.02 11.42
CA LEU A 116 -3.66 14.02 12.44
C LEU A 116 -4.11 15.34 11.82
N LEU A 117 -3.45 15.80 10.74
CA LEU A 117 -3.86 17.00 10.01
C LEU A 117 -5.23 16.84 9.34
N LEU A 118 -5.55 15.65 8.83
CA LEU A 118 -6.85 15.35 8.23
C LEU A 118 -7.97 15.25 9.27
N GLY A 119 -7.68 14.67 10.45
CA GLY A 119 -8.69 14.46 11.49
C GLY A 119 -8.97 15.67 12.39
N PHE A 120 -7.98 16.56 12.56
CA PHE A 120 -8.07 17.70 13.46
C PHE A 120 -7.86 19.05 12.77
N GLY A 121 -7.72 19.05 11.44
CA GLY A 121 -7.48 20.29 10.70
C GLY A 121 -8.76 21.06 10.45
N ASP A 122 -8.76 22.36 10.80
CA ASP A 122 -9.90 23.27 10.65
C ASP A 122 -9.75 24.23 9.44
N SER A 123 -8.61 24.13 8.70
CA SER A 123 -8.35 25.01 7.58
C SER A 123 -8.11 24.26 6.27
N PHE A 124 -8.42 24.89 5.16
CA PHE A 124 -8.12 24.36 3.82
C PHE A 124 -6.66 23.90 3.69
N ALA A 125 -5.72 24.71 4.16
CA ALA A 125 -4.30 24.38 4.09
C ALA A 125 -3.92 23.14 4.91
N MET A 126 -4.51 22.94 6.09
CA MET A 126 -4.27 21.78 6.92
C MET A 126 -4.85 20.49 6.30
N ILE A 127 -6.05 20.57 5.76
CA ILE A 127 -6.76 19.43 5.18
C ILE A 127 -6.09 19.00 3.87
N VAL A 128 -5.87 19.93 2.94
CA VAL A 128 -5.18 19.64 1.68
C VAL A 128 -3.72 19.26 1.92
N GLY A 129 -3.03 19.97 2.83
CA GLY A 129 -1.67 19.65 3.26
C GLY A 129 -1.56 18.25 3.89
N GLY A 130 -2.53 17.86 4.70
CA GLY A 130 -2.66 16.51 5.24
C GLY A 130 -2.81 15.46 4.14
N GLY A 131 -3.69 15.71 3.16
CA GLY A 131 -3.87 14.83 2.00
C GLY A 131 -2.59 14.67 1.17
N LEU A 132 -1.88 15.79 0.90
CA LEU A 132 -0.60 15.77 0.18
C LEU A 132 0.47 15.00 0.97
N CYS A 133 0.61 15.25 2.27
CA CYS A 133 1.55 14.57 3.14
C CYS A 133 1.25 13.06 3.20
N PHE A 134 -0.03 12.71 3.31
CA PHE A 134 -0.47 11.32 3.28
C PHE A 134 -0.10 10.63 1.97
N GLY A 135 -0.41 11.25 0.83
CA GLY A 135 -0.10 10.69 -0.48
C GLY A 135 1.40 10.48 -0.67
N ILE A 136 2.26 11.43 -0.30
CA ILE A 136 3.72 11.28 -0.36
C ILE A 136 4.16 10.09 0.51
N GLY A 137 3.73 10.04 1.78
CA GLY A 137 4.10 8.97 2.71
C GLY A 137 3.66 7.59 2.21
N PHE A 138 2.41 7.49 1.77
CA PHE A 138 1.86 6.26 1.23
C PHE A 138 2.55 5.83 -0.08
N GLY A 139 2.88 6.78 -0.97
CA GLY A 139 3.63 6.51 -2.19
C GLY A 139 5.04 5.97 -1.92
N ILE A 140 5.76 6.52 -0.93
CA ILE A 140 7.06 6.01 -0.48
C ILE A 140 6.95 4.57 0.02
N PHE A 141 5.92 4.25 0.80
CA PHE A 141 5.64 2.90 1.27
C PHE A 141 5.33 1.96 0.10
N ASP A 142 4.39 2.34 -0.77
CA ASP A 142 3.87 1.49 -1.85
C ASP A 142 4.95 1.11 -2.88
N ALA A 143 5.86 2.02 -3.20
CA ALA A 143 7.00 1.78 -4.08
C ALA A 143 7.90 0.62 -3.64
N ASN A 144 7.90 0.28 -2.35
CA ASN A 144 8.78 -0.72 -1.78
C ASN A 144 8.13 -2.09 -1.57
N ASN A 145 6.81 -2.21 -1.68
CA ASN A 145 6.06 -3.43 -1.39
C ASN A 145 6.48 -4.62 -2.27
N MET A 146 6.41 -4.46 -3.58
CA MET A 146 6.82 -5.52 -4.52
C MET A 146 8.32 -5.84 -4.41
N PRO A 147 9.23 -4.87 -4.35
CA PRO A 147 10.65 -5.14 -4.13
C PRO A 147 10.96 -5.86 -2.82
N ILE A 148 10.27 -5.55 -1.72
CA ILE A 148 10.44 -6.28 -0.44
C ILE A 148 10.00 -7.73 -0.62
N LEU A 149 8.80 -7.96 -1.18
CA LEU A 149 8.33 -9.32 -1.45
C LEU A 149 9.33 -10.14 -2.27
N CYS A 150 9.93 -9.52 -3.29
CA CYS A 150 10.92 -10.17 -4.17
C CYS A 150 12.22 -10.58 -3.47
N GLN A 151 12.53 -10.03 -2.29
CA GLN A 151 13.70 -10.44 -1.49
C GLN A 151 13.48 -11.78 -0.78
N PHE A 152 12.22 -12.13 -0.50
CA PHE A 152 11.86 -13.33 0.29
C PHE A 152 11.22 -14.44 -0.54
N VAL A 153 10.80 -14.13 -1.77
CA VAL A 153 10.09 -15.07 -2.65
C VAL A 153 10.91 -15.36 -3.89
N SER A 154 11.07 -16.65 -4.21
CA SER A 154 11.79 -17.06 -5.40
C SER A 154 11.13 -16.54 -6.69
N PRO A 155 11.89 -16.23 -7.75
CA PRO A 155 11.38 -15.64 -8.99
C PRO A 155 10.17 -16.36 -9.60
N ARG A 156 10.12 -17.69 -9.48
CA ARG A 156 9.04 -18.53 -10.02
C ARG A 156 7.67 -18.24 -9.39
N TYR A 157 7.63 -17.79 -8.14
CA TYR A 157 6.38 -17.61 -7.36
C TYR A 157 6.04 -16.16 -7.07
N ARG A 158 6.83 -15.19 -7.55
CA ARG A 158 6.64 -13.76 -7.25
C ARG A 158 5.28 -13.24 -7.69
N ALA A 159 4.81 -13.61 -8.88
CA ALA A 159 3.50 -13.18 -9.37
C ALA A 159 2.35 -13.69 -8.48
N THR A 160 2.39 -14.97 -8.10
CA THR A 160 1.40 -15.57 -7.19
C THR A 160 1.45 -14.92 -5.81
N ALA A 161 2.64 -14.75 -5.25
CA ALA A 161 2.83 -14.12 -3.94
C ALA A 161 2.33 -12.66 -3.93
N TYR A 162 2.61 -11.90 -5.00
CA TYR A 162 2.12 -10.53 -5.14
C TYR A 162 0.60 -10.47 -5.28
N GLY A 163 0.01 -11.40 -6.03
CA GLY A 163 -1.45 -11.54 -6.12
C GLY A 163 -2.11 -11.79 -4.76
N ILE A 164 -1.55 -12.73 -3.96
CA ILE A 164 -2.04 -13.02 -2.60
C ILE A 164 -1.87 -11.79 -1.70
N MET A 165 -0.73 -11.12 -1.77
CA MET A 165 -0.47 -9.91 -0.99
C MET A 165 -1.49 -8.81 -1.30
N ASN A 166 -1.77 -8.53 -2.59
CA ASN A 166 -2.78 -7.55 -2.98
C ASN A 166 -4.18 -7.96 -2.53
N MET A 167 -4.56 -9.23 -2.69
CA MET A 167 -5.83 -9.74 -2.21
C MET A 167 -5.99 -9.53 -0.70
N THR A 168 -4.95 -9.80 0.08
CA THR A 168 -4.93 -9.55 1.53
C THR A 168 -5.13 -8.06 1.85
N GLY A 169 -4.47 -7.17 1.10
CA GLY A 169 -4.66 -5.73 1.25
C GLY A 169 -6.09 -5.26 0.91
N VAL A 170 -6.69 -5.82 -0.15
CA VAL A 170 -8.09 -5.52 -0.52
C VAL A 170 -9.06 -6.01 0.56
N PHE A 171 -8.86 -7.21 1.12
CA PHE A 171 -9.68 -7.71 2.24
C PHE A 171 -9.55 -6.82 3.47
N ALA A 172 -8.33 -6.43 3.85
CA ALA A 172 -8.12 -5.48 4.94
C ALA A 172 -8.83 -4.14 4.67
N GLY A 173 -8.75 -3.65 3.42
CA GLY A 173 -9.46 -2.46 2.97
C GLY A 173 -10.99 -2.58 3.08
N ALA A 174 -11.55 -3.70 2.69
CA ALA A 174 -13.00 -3.94 2.81
C ALA A 174 -13.46 -3.91 4.27
N ILE A 175 -12.68 -4.54 5.17
CA ILE A 175 -12.98 -4.55 6.61
C ILE A 175 -12.95 -3.13 7.18
N ILE A 176 -11.90 -2.36 6.94
CA ILE A 176 -11.77 -1.01 7.49
C ILE A 176 -12.85 -0.07 6.93
N THR A 177 -13.15 -0.17 5.62
CA THR A 177 -14.19 0.65 4.99
C THR A 177 -15.56 0.35 5.61
N LYS A 178 -15.88 -0.93 5.86
CA LYS A 178 -17.12 -1.32 6.52
C LYS A 178 -17.19 -0.77 7.94
N LEU A 179 -16.14 -0.95 8.75
CA LEU A 179 -16.10 -0.47 10.13
C LEU A 179 -16.24 1.06 10.23
N LEU A 180 -15.60 1.80 9.32
CA LEU A 180 -15.73 3.25 9.26
C LEU A 180 -17.15 3.65 8.84
N GLY A 181 -17.76 2.98 7.87
CA GLY A 181 -19.14 3.22 7.49
C GLY A 181 -20.12 3.03 8.64
N GLU A 182 -20.01 1.91 9.36
CA GLU A 182 -20.83 1.62 10.54
C GLU A 182 -20.63 2.68 11.66
N SER A 183 -19.39 3.18 11.83
CA SER A 183 -19.09 4.24 12.81
C SER A 183 -19.70 5.58 12.42
N THR A 184 -19.66 5.93 11.13
CA THR A 184 -20.28 7.15 10.58
C THR A 184 -21.79 7.10 10.77
N ASP A 185 -22.42 5.98 10.41
CA ASP A 185 -23.89 5.79 10.54
C ASP A 185 -24.34 5.85 12.01
N ALA A 186 -23.49 5.45 12.94
CA ALA A 186 -23.73 5.54 14.38
C ALA A 186 -23.49 6.95 14.96
N GLY A 187 -23.05 7.91 14.16
CA GLY A 187 -22.76 9.28 14.61
C GLY A 187 -21.51 9.41 15.49
N ASN A 188 -20.57 8.47 15.37
CA ASN A 188 -19.34 8.43 16.17
C ASN A 188 -18.11 8.95 15.41
N LEU A 189 -18.30 9.55 14.26
CA LEU A 189 -17.27 10.21 13.43
C LEU A 189 -17.68 11.64 13.15
#